data_2c25d12f058a00571ebd13aed402194c
#
_entry.id   2c25d12f058a00571ebd13aed402194c
#
_cell.length_a   1.000
_cell.length_b   1.000
_cell.length_c   1.000
_cell.angle_alpha   90.00
_cell.angle_beta   90.00
_cell.angle_gamma   90.00
#
_symmetry.space_group_name_H-M   'P 1'
#
loop_
_entity.id
_entity.type
_entity.pdbx_description
1 polymer ?
#
loop_
_entity_poly.entity_id
_entity_poly.type
_entity_poly.pdbx_seq_one_letter_code
_entity_poly.pdbx_strand_id
1 'polypeptide(L)'
;MASRRIGRRRFVATTAVASATLVAAPFVRGAHAAGKLSLGLWDHWVPEANKTSTALIQEWAAKEKVEVQIDYITSQGNKLLLTGAAESQAKSGHDVLAFSTWLPSRYASQLVSMNDVMADLIKQNGAVNATVEYLGKVDGKWLGVPICIGSQIKGPCSRIDLMKQHAGIDVQAMYPAGAPPKADDWTFDTFLKAAEGCHKAGFSFGIGLGTTS
;
A
#
# COMPACT_ATOMS: atom_id res chain seq x y z
N MET A 1 -17.92 -60.53 29.85
CA MET A 1 -17.42 -59.28 29.26
C MET A 1 -18.20 -58.11 29.84
N ALA A 2 -17.58 -57.30 30.68
CA ALA A 2 -18.28 -56.21 31.39
C ALA A 2 -18.11 -54.91 30.55
N SER A 3 -19.22 -54.38 30.01
CA SER A 3 -19.26 -53.12 29.28
C SER A 3 -19.05 -51.96 30.26
N ARG A 4 -17.90 -51.28 30.19
CA ARG A 4 -17.63 -50.06 30.94
C ARG A 4 -18.38 -48.91 30.28
N ARG A 5 -19.50 -48.49 30.86
CA ARG A 5 -20.21 -47.26 30.47
C ARG A 5 -19.40 -46.04 30.89
N ILE A 6 -18.97 -45.25 29.93
CA ILE A 6 -18.31 -43.97 30.19
C ILE A 6 -19.37 -42.95 30.61
N GLY A 7 -19.27 -42.46 31.85
CA GLY A 7 -20.24 -41.51 32.41
C GLY A 7 -20.17 -40.14 31.69
N ARG A 8 -21.33 -39.46 31.54
CA ARG A 8 -21.46 -38.14 30.88
C ARG A 8 -20.44 -37.13 31.37
N ARG A 9 -20.06 -37.12 32.65
CA ARG A 9 -19.04 -36.22 33.20
C ARG A 9 -17.63 -36.46 32.63
N ARG A 10 -17.24 -37.69 32.35
CA ARG A 10 -15.94 -38.01 31.72
C ARG A 10 -15.91 -37.64 30.24
N PHE A 11 -17.03 -37.81 29.56
CA PHE A 11 -17.12 -37.41 28.14
C PHE A 11 -16.96 -35.89 27.97
N VAL A 12 -17.66 -35.10 28.79
CA VAL A 12 -17.56 -33.62 28.74
C VAL A 12 -16.15 -33.13 29.12
N ALA A 13 -15.48 -33.77 30.11
CA ALA A 13 -14.12 -33.40 30.49
C ALA A 13 -13.09 -33.71 29.36
N THR A 14 -13.28 -34.85 28.66
CA THR A 14 -12.37 -35.23 27.55
C THR A 14 -12.59 -34.34 26.31
N THR A 15 -13.83 -33.93 26.05
CA THR A 15 -14.15 -33.03 24.95
C THR A 15 -13.65 -31.59 25.23
N ALA A 16 -13.72 -31.12 26.48
CA ALA A 16 -13.23 -29.81 26.87
C ALA A 16 -11.70 -29.71 26.78
N VAL A 17 -10.97 -30.78 27.10
CA VAL A 17 -9.50 -30.82 26.95
C VAL A 17 -9.10 -30.85 25.48
N ALA A 18 -9.82 -31.59 24.62
CA ALA A 18 -9.57 -31.63 23.19
C ALA A 18 -9.87 -30.25 22.50
N SER A 19 -10.89 -29.52 22.97
CA SER A 19 -11.22 -28.19 22.47
C SER A 19 -10.22 -27.13 22.92
N ALA A 20 -9.67 -27.24 24.14
CA ALA A 20 -8.66 -26.31 24.65
C ALA A 20 -7.30 -26.43 23.92
N THR A 21 -6.95 -27.65 23.49
CA THR A 21 -5.71 -27.87 22.71
C THR A 21 -5.80 -27.36 21.28
N LEU A 22 -7.01 -27.25 20.69
CA LEU A 22 -7.22 -26.66 19.37
C LEU A 22 -7.15 -25.12 19.37
N VAL A 23 -7.48 -24.48 20.51
CA VAL A 23 -7.40 -23.01 20.65
C VAL A 23 -5.99 -22.54 21.02
N ALA A 24 -5.15 -23.43 21.56
CA ALA A 24 -3.78 -23.15 21.99
C ALA A 24 -2.72 -23.65 20.97
N ALA A 25 -3.12 -24.00 19.75
CA ALA A 25 -2.12 -24.24 18.70
C ALA A 25 -1.39 -22.92 18.44
N PRO A 26 -0.10 -22.79 18.78
CA PRO A 26 0.64 -21.60 18.43
C PRO A 26 0.57 -21.46 16.92
N PHE A 27 0.32 -20.25 16.43
CA PHE A 27 0.58 -19.92 15.05
C PHE A 27 2.02 -20.37 14.75
N VAL A 28 2.18 -21.46 14.02
CA VAL A 28 3.49 -21.98 13.64
C VAL A 28 4.09 -20.99 12.66
N ARG A 29 4.80 -20.01 13.19
CA ARG A 29 5.73 -19.21 12.40
C ARG A 29 6.91 -20.13 12.12
N GLY A 30 7.04 -20.55 10.87
CA GLY A 30 8.25 -21.21 10.40
C GLY A 30 8.12 -22.71 10.20
N ALA A 31 7.28 -23.11 9.28
CA ALA A 31 7.62 -24.18 8.37
C ALA A 31 7.62 -23.50 6.99
N HIS A 32 8.79 -23.38 6.39
CA HIS A 32 8.93 -23.17 4.95
C HIS A 32 8.50 -24.47 4.25
N ALA A 33 7.29 -24.93 4.54
CA ALA A 33 6.60 -25.86 3.68
C ALA A 33 6.16 -25.05 2.47
N ALA A 34 6.35 -25.58 1.28
CA ALA A 34 5.81 -25.03 0.05
C ALA A 34 4.37 -24.58 0.27
N GLY A 35 4.19 -23.31 0.67
CA GLY A 35 2.92 -22.75 1.07
C GLY A 35 2.26 -22.07 -0.10
N LYS A 36 0.96 -21.85 0.01
CA LYS A 36 0.25 -20.93 -0.88
C LYS A 36 0.30 -19.54 -0.25
N LEU A 37 0.59 -18.54 -1.08
CA LEU A 37 0.56 -17.14 -0.71
C LEU A 37 -0.44 -16.43 -1.59
N SER A 38 -1.37 -15.69 -1.01
CA SER A 38 -2.36 -14.89 -1.71
C SER A 38 -2.02 -13.40 -1.59
N LEU A 39 -1.96 -12.72 -2.74
CA LEU A 39 -1.64 -11.30 -2.84
C LEU A 39 -2.81 -10.54 -3.44
N GLY A 40 -3.40 -9.63 -2.69
CA GLY A 40 -4.35 -8.63 -3.21
C GLY A 40 -3.58 -7.37 -3.59
N LEU A 41 -3.33 -7.16 -4.86
CA LEU A 41 -2.55 -6.04 -5.37
C LEU A 41 -3.44 -5.01 -6.05
N TRP A 42 -2.96 -3.78 -6.11
CA TRP A 42 -3.65 -2.74 -6.85
C TRP A 42 -3.59 -2.99 -8.37
N ASP A 43 -4.75 -2.94 -9.01
CA ASP A 43 -4.87 -2.99 -10.46
C ASP A 43 -4.38 -1.67 -11.06
N HIS A 44 -3.18 -1.69 -11.62
CA HIS A 44 -2.51 -0.49 -12.11
C HIS A 44 -3.17 0.03 -13.40
N TRP A 45 -3.24 1.35 -13.55
CA TRP A 45 -3.79 2.01 -14.76
C TRP A 45 -3.00 1.72 -16.04
N VAL A 46 -1.73 1.34 -15.89
CA VAL A 46 -0.90 0.88 -17.00
C VAL A 46 -0.88 -0.64 -17.00
N PRO A 47 -1.56 -1.31 -17.95
CA PRO A 47 -1.69 -2.79 -17.95
C PRO A 47 -0.35 -3.53 -17.95
N GLU A 48 0.68 -2.97 -18.58
CA GLU A 48 2.02 -3.57 -18.60
C GLU A 48 2.69 -3.58 -17.21
N ALA A 49 2.29 -2.69 -16.29
CA ALA A 49 2.78 -2.71 -14.92
C ALA A 49 2.31 -3.98 -14.18
N ASN A 50 1.06 -4.39 -14.36
CA ASN A 50 0.54 -5.64 -13.79
C ASN A 50 1.26 -6.86 -14.35
N LYS A 51 1.51 -6.89 -15.66
CA LYS A 51 2.26 -7.99 -16.30
C LYS A 51 3.68 -8.09 -15.76
N THR A 52 4.38 -6.95 -15.67
CA THR A 52 5.74 -6.90 -15.13
C THR A 52 5.78 -7.34 -13.67
N SER A 53 4.85 -6.84 -12.84
CA SER A 53 4.74 -7.25 -11.44
C SER A 53 4.46 -8.74 -11.31
N THR A 54 3.54 -9.28 -12.11
CA THR A 54 3.26 -10.71 -12.15
C THR A 54 4.50 -11.52 -12.49
N ALA A 55 5.24 -11.13 -13.52
CA ALA A 55 6.45 -11.84 -13.94
C ALA A 55 7.52 -11.88 -12.83
N LEU A 56 7.78 -10.74 -12.18
CA LEU A 56 8.73 -10.64 -11.07
C LEU A 56 8.31 -11.48 -9.86
N ILE A 57 7.02 -11.44 -9.50
CA ILE A 57 6.49 -12.24 -8.39
C ILE A 57 6.58 -13.74 -8.70
N GLN A 58 6.24 -14.16 -9.91
CA GLN A 58 6.30 -15.57 -10.30
C GLN A 58 7.75 -16.08 -10.41
N GLU A 59 8.69 -15.24 -10.84
CA GLU A 59 10.11 -15.57 -10.82
C GLU A 59 10.60 -15.83 -9.38
N TRP A 60 10.27 -14.93 -8.46
CA TRP A 60 10.55 -15.10 -7.05
C TRP A 60 9.88 -16.36 -6.48
N ALA A 61 8.59 -16.56 -6.78
CA ALA A 61 7.81 -17.69 -6.29
C ALA A 61 8.41 -19.03 -6.72
N ALA A 62 8.88 -19.12 -7.98
CA ALA A 62 9.55 -20.30 -8.49
C ALA A 62 10.88 -20.57 -7.78
N LYS A 63 11.67 -19.52 -7.51
CA LYS A 63 12.94 -19.61 -6.78
C LYS A 63 12.73 -20.08 -5.34
N GLU A 64 11.75 -19.54 -4.65
CA GLU A 64 11.43 -19.85 -3.25
C GLU A 64 10.52 -21.09 -3.11
N LYS A 65 10.06 -21.67 -4.22
CA LYS A 65 9.16 -22.85 -4.25
C LYS A 65 7.83 -22.58 -3.52
N VAL A 66 7.28 -21.39 -3.69
CA VAL A 66 6.01 -20.95 -3.13
C VAL A 66 4.98 -20.86 -4.25
N GLU A 67 3.77 -21.38 -4.04
CA GLU A 67 2.64 -21.12 -4.95
C GLU A 67 2.05 -19.74 -4.63
N VAL A 68 2.02 -18.84 -5.61
CA VAL A 68 1.50 -17.48 -5.40
C VAL A 68 0.26 -17.26 -6.27
N GLN A 69 -0.84 -16.89 -5.62
CA GLN A 69 -2.05 -16.37 -6.26
C GLN A 69 -2.03 -14.85 -6.19
N ILE A 70 -2.29 -14.19 -7.32
CA ILE A 70 -2.32 -12.73 -7.42
C ILE A 70 -3.70 -12.29 -7.88
N ASP A 71 -4.35 -11.46 -7.07
CA ASP A 71 -5.61 -10.81 -7.39
C ASP A 71 -5.38 -9.31 -7.58
N TYR A 72 -5.58 -8.80 -8.79
CA TYR A 72 -5.51 -7.37 -9.07
C TYR A 72 -6.85 -6.72 -8.78
N ILE A 73 -6.87 -5.81 -7.81
CA ILE A 73 -8.07 -5.16 -7.29
C ILE A 73 -8.09 -3.71 -7.74
N THR A 74 -9.11 -3.34 -8.50
CA THR A 74 -9.25 -1.96 -8.97
C THR A 74 -9.51 -0.98 -7.84
N SER A 75 -8.97 0.24 -7.96
CA SER A 75 -9.31 1.37 -7.08
C SER A 75 -10.65 2.03 -7.44
N GLN A 76 -11.18 1.78 -8.63
CA GLN A 76 -12.46 2.34 -9.05
C GLN A 76 -13.60 1.90 -8.13
N GLY A 77 -14.47 2.84 -7.78
CA GLY A 77 -15.56 2.58 -6.85
C GLY A 77 -15.10 2.21 -5.44
N ASN A 78 -13.88 2.59 -5.06
CA ASN A 78 -13.28 2.25 -3.76
C ASN A 78 -13.15 0.73 -3.50
N LYS A 79 -13.12 -0.10 -4.54
CA LYS A 79 -13.16 -1.55 -4.37
C LYS A 79 -11.98 -2.07 -3.53
N LEU A 80 -10.77 -1.55 -3.73
CA LEU A 80 -9.61 -1.93 -2.93
C LEU A 80 -9.81 -1.60 -1.43
N LEU A 81 -10.37 -0.43 -1.12
CA LEU A 81 -10.70 -0.03 0.25
C LEU A 81 -11.77 -0.93 0.87
N LEU A 82 -12.82 -1.24 0.09
CA LEU A 82 -13.91 -2.10 0.54
C LEU A 82 -13.44 -3.53 0.77
N THR A 83 -12.54 -4.04 -0.08
CA THR A 83 -11.90 -5.35 0.11
C THR A 83 -11.13 -5.39 1.43
N GLY A 84 -10.25 -4.41 1.66
CA GLY A 84 -9.50 -4.34 2.93
C GLY A 84 -10.40 -4.24 4.16
N ALA A 85 -11.50 -3.48 4.09
CA ALA A 85 -12.47 -3.40 5.17
C ALA A 85 -13.18 -4.74 5.42
N ALA A 86 -13.61 -5.42 4.36
CA ALA A 86 -14.29 -6.71 4.46
C ALA A 86 -13.39 -7.80 5.02
N GLU A 87 -12.16 -7.90 4.53
CA GLU A 87 -11.17 -8.88 5.00
C GLU A 87 -10.77 -8.64 6.46
N SER A 88 -10.59 -7.37 6.84
CA SER A 88 -10.32 -6.99 8.23
C SER A 88 -11.45 -7.41 9.17
N GLN A 89 -12.72 -7.22 8.76
CA GLN A 89 -13.87 -7.66 9.55
C GLN A 89 -14.01 -9.18 9.60
N ALA A 90 -13.82 -9.84 8.47
CA ALA A 90 -13.88 -11.29 8.36
C ALA A 90 -12.71 -12.01 9.06
N LYS A 91 -11.63 -11.28 9.35
CA LYS A 91 -10.34 -11.84 9.82
C LYS A 91 -9.82 -12.94 8.91
N SER A 92 -10.10 -12.83 7.65
CA SER A 92 -9.66 -13.74 6.58
C SER A 92 -9.65 -13.00 5.25
N GLY A 93 -8.79 -13.41 4.34
CA GLY A 93 -8.63 -12.79 3.02
C GLY A 93 -7.23 -13.05 2.47
N HIS A 94 -6.68 -12.08 1.79
CA HIS A 94 -5.32 -12.17 1.28
C HIS A 94 -4.28 -12.20 2.41
N ASP A 95 -3.20 -12.93 2.21
CA ASP A 95 -2.06 -12.92 3.13
C ASP A 95 -1.33 -11.57 3.12
N VAL A 96 -1.26 -10.95 1.94
CA VAL A 96 -0.71 -9.61 1.75
C VAL A 96 -1.70 -8.79 0.92
N LEU A 97 -2.08 -7.62 1.40
CA LEU A 97 -2.98 -6.71 0.70
C LEU A 97 -2.28 -5.37 0.45
N ALA A 98 -2.37 -4.87 -0.79
CA ALA A 98 -1.89 -3.54 -1.12
C ALA A 98 -2.80 -2.48 -0.49
N PHE A 99 -2.20 -1.50 0.16
CA PHE A 99 -2.91 -0.39 0.77
C PHE A 99 -2.58 0.94 0.09
N SER A 100 -3.58 1.80 -0.02
CA SER A 100 -3.36 3.19 -0.35
C SER A 100 -2.69 3.94 0.82
N THR A 101 -2.10 5.06 0.52
CA THR A 101 -1.18 5.85 1.36
C THR A 101 -1.51 5.93 2.86
N TRP A 102 -2.75 6.23 3.26
CA TRP A 102 -3.13 6.46 4.68
C TRP A 102 -3.77 5.26 5.37
N LEU A 103 -3.95 4.15 4.68
CA LEU A 103 -4.65 3.00 5.23
C LEU A 103 -3.88 2.24 6.32
N PRO A 104 -2.55 2.19 6.34
CA PRO A 104 -1.85 1.56 7.46
C PRO A 104 -2.26 2.13 8.82
N SER A 105 -2.40 3.44 8.95
CA SER A 105 -2.83 4.06 10.20
C SER A 105 -4.28 3.72 10.57
N ARG A 106 -5.17 3.64 9.58
CA ARG A 106 -6.58 3.28 9.81
C ARG A 106 -6.76 1.85 10.32
N TYR A 107 -5.92 0.93 9.84
CA TYR A 107 -6.00 -0.49 10.19
C TYR A 107 -4.90 -0.93 11.15
N ALA A 108 -4.29 0.00 11.88
CA ALA A 108 -3.13 -0.27 12.72
C ALA A 108 -3.31 -1.42 13.73
N SER A 109 -4.53 -1.57 14.27
CA SER A 109 -4.85 -2.65 15.22
C SER A 109 -5.04 -4.03 14.58
N GLN A 110 -5.18 -4.10 13.25
CA GLN A 110 -5.39 -5.34 12.50
C GLN A 110 -4.15 -5.78 11.71
N LEU A 111 -3.17 -4.88 11.56
CA LEU A 111 -1.94 -5.16 10.83
C LEU A 111 -0.86 -5.70 11.74
N VAL A 112 -0.06 -6.61 11.22
CA VAL A 112 1.13 -7.11 11.91
C VAL A 112 2.30 -6.15 11.74
N SER A 113 3.22 -6.15 12.70
CA SER A 113 4.44 -5.34 12.60
C SER A 113 5.37 -5.88 11.51
N MET A 114 5.85 -4.97 10.66
CA MET A 114 6.85 -5.21 9.62
C MET A 114 8.24 -4.71 10.02
N ASN A 115 8.50 -4.48 11.31
CA ASN A 115 9.75 -3.88 11.77
C ASN A 115 10.99 -4.67 11.33
N ASP A 116 10.95 -5.99 11.43
CA ASP A 116 12.09 -6.84 11.06
C ASP A 116 12.38 -6.76 9.56
N VAL A 117 11.33 -6.87 8.75
CA VAL A 117 11.41 -6.75 7.29
C VAL A 117 11.94 -5.36 6.90
N MET A 118 11.42 -4.31 7.52
CA MET A 118 11.85 -2.94 7.23
C MET A 118 13.29 -2.65 7.69
N ALA A 119 13.71 -3.23 8.79
CA ALA A 119 15.09 -3.11 9.24
C ALA A 119 16.09 -3.69 8.21
N ASP A 120 15.77 -4.86 7.67
CA ASP A 120 16.58 -5.50 6.63
C ASP A 120 16.56 -4.71 5.32
N LEU A 121 15.39 -4.22 4.90
CA LEU A 121 15.26 -3.42 3.68
C LEU A 121 16.02 -2.09 3.79
N ILE A 122 15.92 -1.40 4.92
CA ILE A 122 16.65 -0.15 5.18
C ILE A 122 18.16 -0.39 5.20
N LYS A 123 18.60 -1.49 5.79
CA LYS A 123 20.03 -1.86 5.81
C LYS A 123 20.57 -2.11 4.40
N GLN A 124 19.77 -2.70 3.51
CA GLN A 124 20.17 -3.02 2.14
C GLN A 124 20.07 -1.84 1.17
N ASN A 125 19.06 -0.98 1.34
CA ASN A 125 18.68 0.02 0.35
C ASN A 125 18.84 1.47 0.84
N GLY A 126 19.17 1.68 2.11
CA GLY A 126 19.26 3.00 2.72
C GLY A 126 17.96 3.46 3.36
N ALA A 127 17.99 4.68 3.91
CA ALA A 127 16.88 5.25 4.66
C ALA A 127 15.67 5.53 3.77
N VAL A 128 14.49 5.33 4.34
CA VAL A 128 13.21 5.70 3.72
C VAL A 128 13.02 7.22 3.84
N ASN A 129 12.38 7.85 2.86
CA ASN A 129 12.06 9.26 2.97
C ASN A 129 10.99 9.52 4.05
N ALA A 130 10.99 10.73 4.62
CA ALA A 130 10.13 11.09 5.75
C ALA A 130 8.62 10.92 5.45
N THR A 131 8.17 11.18 4.23
CA THR A 131 6.76 11.02 3.84
C THR A 131 6.34 9.56 3.89
N VAL A 132 7.16 8.68 3.34
CA VAL A 132 6.90 7.24 3.33
C VAL A 132 6.96 6.66 4.75
N GLU A 133 7.89 7.12 5.57
CA GLU A 133 7.96 6.74 6.97
C GLU A 133 6.70 7.17 7.73
N TYR A 134 6.24 8.41 7.54
CA TYR A 134 5.02 8.92 8.13
C TYR A 134 3.78 8.08 7.76
N LEU A 135 3.67 7.65 6.51
CA LEU A 135 2.52 6.89 6.02
C LEU A 135 2.55 5.42 6.43
N GLY A 136 3.74 4.81 6.51
CA GLY A 136 3.90 3.38 6.79
C GLY A 136 4.12 3.03 8.25
N LYS A 137 4.44 4.03 9.11
CA LYS A 137 4.84 3.82 10.50
C LYS A 137 3.84 4.48 11.46
N VAL A 138 3.31 3.71 12.39
CA VAL A 138 2.36 4.19 13.41
C VAL A 138 2.89 3.78 14.78
N ASP A 139 2.97 4.73 15.71
CA ASP A 139 3.47 4.51 17.07
C ASP A 139 4.82 3.76 17.13
N GLY A 140 5.74 4.14 16.22
CA GLY A 140 7.05 3.54 16.12
C GLY A 140 7.12 2.16 15.46
N LYS A 141 6.00 1.64 14.97
CA LYS A 141 5.91 0.33 14.29
C LYS A 141 5.65 0.50 12.81
N TRP A 142 6.44 -0.14 11.97
CA TRP A 142 6.12 -0.31 10.57
C TRP A 142 4.94 -1.26 10.41
N LEU A 143 3.89 -0.79 9.78
CA LEU A 143 2.65 -1.55 9.52
C LEU A 143 2.46 -1.87 8.04
N GLY A 144 3.34 -1.38 7.20
CA GLY A 144 3.37 -1.65 5.79
C GLY A 144 4.79 -1.57 5.24
N VAL A 145 5.03 -2.29 4.16
CA VAL A 145 6.27 -2.19 3.38
C VAL A 145 5.98 -1.29 2.19
N PRO A 146 6.71 -0.17 2.05
CA PRO A 146 6.55 0.71 0.90
C PRO A 146 6.93 -0.03 -0.39
N ILE A 147 6.12 0.14 -1.42
CA ILE A 147 6.41 -0.37 -2.75
C ILE A 147 6.59 0.78 -3.72
N CYS A 148 7.41 0.59 -4.75
CA CYS A 148 7.72 1.61 -5.75
C CYS A 148 6.64 1.73 -6.84
N ILE A 149 5.37 1.65 -6.46
CA ILE A 149 4.24 1.81 -7.38
C ILE A 149 3.62 3.19 -7.19
N GLY A 150 3.67 4.00 -8.25
CA GLY A 150 3.08 5.32 -8.29
C GLY A 150 3.95 6.41 -7.66
N SER A 151 3.41 7.61 -7.59
CA SER A 151 4.03 8.78 -6.99
C SER A 151 3.31 9.19 -5.72
N GLN A 152 4.06 9.49 -4.67
CA GLN A 152 3.52 10.07 -3.44
C GLN A 152 3.17 11.55 -3.60
N ILE A 153 3.71 12.20 -4.62
CA ILE A 153 3.51 13.61 -4.91
C ILE A 153 2.92 13.71 -6.31
N LYS A 154 1.69 14.19 -6.37
CA LYS A 154 1.03 14.55 -7.62
C LYS A 154 1.27 16.03 -7.88
N GLY A 155 2.31 16.32 -8.63
CA GLY A 155 2.56 17.67 -9.12
C GLY A 155 1.55 18.07 -10.20
N PRO A 156 1.28 19.36 -10.38
CA PRO A 156 0.47 19.85 -11.48
C PRO A 156 1.19 19.61 -12.82
N CYS A 157 0.41 19.20 -13.83
CA CYS A 157 0.91 19.24 -15.22
C CYS A 157 0.65 20.63 -15.79
N SER A 158 1.71 21.32 -16.20
CA SER A 158 1.61 22.68 -16.70
C SER A 158 1.90 22.77 -18.20
N ARG A 159 1.11 23.54 -18.91
CA ARG A 159 1.41 24.01 -20.26
C ARG A 159 2.50 25.08 -20.16
N ILE A 160 3.74 24.67 -20.42
CA ILE A 160 4.94 25.52 -20.25
C ILE A 160 4.85 26.77 -21.09
N ASP A 161 4.36 26.66 -22.34
CA ASP A 161 4.15 27.75 -23.26
C ASP A 161 3.15 28.79 -22.71
N LEU A 162 2.00 28.37 -22.21
CA LEU A 162 0.97 29.24 -21.65
C LEU A 162 1.44 29.91 -20.37
N MET A 163 2.12 29.16 -19.48
CA MET A 163 2.71 29.71 -18.27
C MET A 163 3.71 30.82 -18.57
N LYS A 164 4.57 30.60 -19.54
CA LYS A 164 5.56 31.60 -19.96
C LYS A 164 4.90 32.81 -20.60
N GLN A 165 3.94 32.60 -21.50
CA GLN A 165 3.29 33.64 -22.26
C GLN A 165 2.36 34.53 -21.45
N HIS A 166 1.53 33.90 -20.56
CA HIS A 166 0.43 34.60 -19.88
C HIS A 166 0.68 34.84 -18.38
N ALA A 167 1.57 34.08 -17.78
CA ALA A 167 1.94 34.23 -16.36
C ALA A 167 3.36 34.79 -16.18
N GLY A 168 4.19 34.87 -17.24
CA GLY A 168 5.59 35.29 -17.15
C GLY A 168 6.49 34.28 -16.43
N ILE A 169 6.04 33.03 -16.24
CA ILE A 169 6.75 32.01 -15.48
C ILE A 169 7.40 31.01 -16.44
N ASP A 170 8.71 30.89 -16.36
CA ASP A 170 9.48 29.88 -17.09
C ASP A 170 9.63 28.63 -16.23
N VAL A 171 8.67 27.71 -16.36
CA VAL A 171 8.65 26.46 -15.58
C VAL A 171 9.89 25.60 -15.84
N GLN A 172 10.45 25.63 -17.08
CA GLN A 172 11.65 24.87 -17.39
C GLN A 172 12.89 25.43 -16.70
N ALA A 173 12.96 26.75 -16.56
CA ALA A 173 14.05 27.40 -15.83
C ALA A 173 13.95 27.15 -14.32
N MET A 174 12.73 27.02 -13.79
CA MET A 174 12.50 26.69 -12.39
C MET A 174 12.81 25.21 -12.06
N TYR A 175 12.53 24.31 -12.99
CA TYR A 175 12.74 22.87 -12.85
C TYR A 175 13.63 22.31 -13.95
N PRO A 176 14.92 22.69 -13.97
CA PRO A 176 15.84 22.24 -14.99
C PRO A 176 16.09 20.74 -14.92
N ALA A 177 16.10 20.06 -16.06
CA ALA A 177 16.41 18.64 -16.12
C ALA A 177 17.83 18.36 -15.60
N GLY A 178 17.98 17.40 -14.70
CA GLY A 178 19.28 16.97 -14.18
C GLY A 178 19.96 17.93 -13.19
N ALA A 179 19.25 18.96 -12.71
CA ALA A 179 19.75 19.90 -11.70
C ALA A 179 18.70 20.16 -10.61
N PRO A 180 19.11 20.63 -9.43
CA PRO A 180 18.16 21.00 -8.37
C PRO A 180 17.16 22.05 -8.83
N PRO A 181 15.89 21.96 -8.41
CA PRO A 181 14.88 22.95 -8.70
C PRO A 181 15.25 24.33 -8.14
N LYS A 182 14.86 25.38 -8.86
CA LYS A 182 14.92 26.78 -8.42
C LYS A 182 13.49 27.25 -8.14
N ALA A 183 12.85 26.63 -7.17
CA ALA A 183 11.42 26.77 -6.92
C ALA A 183 11.09 27.66 -5.71
N ASP A 184 12.07 28.40 -5.17
CA ASP A 184 11.88 29.27 -4.00
C ASP A 184 10.87 30.40 -4.28
N ASP A 185 10.74 30.82 -5.53
CA ASP A 185 9.76 31.82 -5.98
C ASP A 185 8.36 31.26 -6.22
N TRP A 186 8.18 29.93 -6.13
CA TRP A 186 6.88 29.27 -6.32
C TRP A 186 6.09 29.28 -5.02
N THR A 187 5.56 30.46 -4.69
CA THR A 187 4.70 30.69 -3.53
C THR A 187 3.23 30.61 -3.92
N PHE A 188 2.33 30.61 -2.91
CA PHE A 188 0.91 30.67 -3.16
C PHE A 188 0.49 31.96 -3.90
N ASP A 189 1.12 33.09 -3.59
CA ASP A 189 0.87 34.36 -4.28
C ASP A 189 1.32 34.29 -5.76
N THR A 190 2.47 33.70 -6.04
CA THR A 190 2.92 33.47 -7.40
C THR A 190 1.98 32.57 -8.18
N PHE A 191 1.49 31.51 -7.51
CA PHE A 191 0.49 30.60 -8.08
C PHE A 191 -0.82 31.34 -8.43
N LEU A 192 -1.35 32.16 -7.52
CA LEU A 192 -2.57 32.95 -7.77
C LEU A 192 -2.39 33.95 -8.92
N LYS A 193 -1.28 34.68 -8.96
CA LYS A 193 -0.98 35.61 -10.07
C LYS A 193 -0.89 34.87 -11.41
N ALA A 194 -0.28 33.69 -11.42
CA ALA A 194 -0.21 32.85 -12.60
C ALA A 194 -1.60 32.38 -13.05
N ALA A 195 -2.44 31.97 -12.11
CA ALA A 195 -3.80 31.56 -12.39
C ALA A 195 -4.64 32.70 -12.96
N GLU A 196 -4.53 33.91 -12.41
CA GLU A 196 -5.19 35.11 -12.91
C GLU A 196 -4.73 35.49 -14.33
N GLY A 197 -3.41 35.47 -14.57
CA GLY A 197 -2.84 35.78 -15.86
C GLY A 197 -3.33 34.85 -16.96
N CYS A 198 -3.29 33.58 -16.70
CA CYS A 198 -3.78 32.55 -17.61
C CYS A 198 -5.31 32.65 -17.79
N HIS A 199 -6.07 32.88 -16.71
CA HIS A 199 -7.52 33.02 -16.80
C HIS A 199 -7.94 34.21 -17.67
N LYS A 200 -7.31 35.38 -17.52
CA LYS A 200 -7.56 36.57 -18.35
C LYS A 200 -7.30 36.31 -19.83
N ALA A 201 -6.40 35.40 -20.13
CA ALA A 201 -6.10 34.96 -21.49
C ALA A 201 -7.00 33.81 -22.01
N GLY A 202 -7.97 33.37 -21.23
CA GLY A 202 -8.89 32.28 -21.60
C GLY A 202 -8.39 30.87 -21.25
N PHE A 203 -7.29 30.74 -20.50
CA PHE A 203 -6.68 29.46 -20.12
C PHE A 203 -6.73 29.27 -18.60
N SER A 204 -7.90 28.97 -18.07
CA SER A 204 -8.06 28.75 -16.63
C SER A 204 -7.30 27.53 -16.13
N PHE A 205 -6.78 27.62 -14.91
CA PHE A 205 -6.21 26.47 -14.22
C PHE A 205 -7.30 25.45 -13.90
N GLY A 206 -7.05 24.19 -14.22
CA GLY A 206 -7.89 23.06 -13.80
C GLY A 206 -7.22 22.37 -12.62
N ILE A 207 -7.81 22.49 -11.43
CA ILE A 207 -7.33 21.82 -10.24
C ILE A 207 -8.44 20.90 -9.75
N GLY A 208 -8.12 19.62 -9.59
CA GLY A 208 -9.02 18.67 -8.94
C GLY A 208 -9.12 18.99 -7.45
N LEU A 209 -10.32 19.35 -7.00
CA LEU A 209 -10.62 19.51 -5.59
C LEU A 209 -11.25 18.22 -5.09
N GLY A 210 -10.51 17.44 -4.34
CA GLY A 210 -11.00 16.20 -3.76
C GLY A 210 -10.05 15.01 -3.96
N THR A 211 -10.49 13.86 -3.48
CA THR A 211 -9.75 12.61 -3.68
C THR A 211 -9.90 12.13 -5.10
N THR A 212 -8.89 12.36 -5.91
CA THR A 212 -8.71 11.60 -7.14
C THR A 212 -8.08 10.27 -6.77
N SER A 213 -8.88 9.26 -6.63
CA SER A 213 -8.42 7.88 -6.54
C SER A 213 -8.10 7.36 -7.92
#